data_55a6544e74c0af23c884e90c339c7ace
#
_entry.id   55a6544e74c0af23c884e90c339c7ace
#
_cell.length_a   1.000
_cell.length_b   1.000
_cell.length_c   1.000
_cell.angle_alpha   90.00
_cell.angle_beta   90.00
_cell.angle_gamma   90.00
#
_symmetry.space_group_name_H-M   'P 1'
#
loop_
_entity.id
_entity.type
_entity.pdbx_description
1 polymer ?
#
loop_
_entity_poly.entity_id
_entity_poly.type
_entity_poly.pdbx_seq_one_letter_code
_entity_poly.pdbx_strand_id
1 'polypeptide(L)'
;PDSAGDLKLAWMAQTGIPGQLEASPVVYDGILYLTSARNRLMALDAKTGELYWRYDHPNPDDLRICCGPANRGVAIAGDVVLMATLDAKLVALHRKTGEIVWETTIDDHTLGFSATSAPLVVGDIAVIGIGGGEYGVRGYFDGYDVGTGERRWRHYTVPAAGEPGVETWAAESYLNGGAATWSTGSYDPDTDTLFWTTGNPSPDWNGDDRLGDNLYSDSVIAVDPSTGARKWHFQFTQHDVWDYDGNSEIWLVNVEIDGQQVPALAQANRNGYLYLLDRRDGRFLRATKYADQVNWGTVGADGRSTVDPAMMPAEVPEVRVCPGLAGGNNAA
;
A
#
# COMPACT_ATOMS: atom_id res chain seq x y z
N PRO A 1 -26.61 13.10 -1.55
CA PRO A 1 -27.01 12.18 -0.47
C PRO A 1 -28.50 11.83 -0.54
N ASP A 2 -29.38 12.81 -0.85
CA ASP A 2 -30.83 12.63 -0.81
C ASP A 2 -31.36 11.70 -1.92
N SER A 3 -30.61 11.50 -3.01
CA SER A 3 -30.97 10.64 -4.13
C SER A 3 -30.39 9.21 -4.07
N ALA A 4 -29.64 8.86 -3.02
CA ALA A 4 -29.03 7.54 -2.91
C ALA A 4 -30.09 6.40 -2.88
N GLY A 5 -31.28 6.66 -2.32
CA GLY A 5 -32.41 5.73 -2.33
C GLY A 5 -33.04 5.48 -3.70
N ASP A 6 -32.74 6.33 -4.68
CA ASP A 6 -33.29 6.25 -6.04
C ASP A 6 -32.38 5.49 -7.01
N LEU A 7 -31.20 5.04 -6.55
CA LEU A 7 -30.27 4.26 -7.36
C LEU A 7 -30.92 2.97 -7.86
N LYS A 8 -30.73 2.69 -9.16
CA LYS A 8 -31.18 1.48 -9.82
C LYS A 8 -30.00 0.83 -10.54
N LEU A 9 -30.02 -0.50 -10.61
CA LEU A 9 -29.07 -1.25 -11.41
C LEU A 9 -29.23 -0.84 -12.88
N ALA A 10 -28.18 -0.29 -13.47
CA ALA A 10 -28.14 0.08 -14.88
C ALA A 10 -27.66 -1.09 -15.76
N TRP A 11 -26.58 -1.76 -15.35
CA TRP A 11 -26.00 -2.90 -16.03
C TRP A 11 -25.15 -3.74 -15.06
N MET A 12 -24.75 -4.92 -15.52
CA MET A 12 -23.86 -5.82 -14.79
C MET A 12 -22.89 -6.44 -15.80
N ALA A 13 -21.59 -6.45 -15.45
CA ALA A 13 -20.55 -7.13 -16.20
C ALA A 13 -19.86 -8.18 -15.34
N GLN A 14 -19.50 -9.31 -15.94
CA GLN A 14 -18.72 -10.35 -15.29
C GLN A 14 -17.27 -10.27 -15.73
N THR A 15 -16.32 -10.38 -14.79
CA THR A 15 -14.89 -10.37 -15.09
C THR A 15 -14.46 -11.65 -15.83
N GLY A 16 -15.19 -12.75 -15.66
CA GLY A 16 -14.91 -14.04 -16.29
C GLY A 16 -13.69 -14.78 -15.71
N ILE A 17 -13.09 -14.26 -14.62
CA ILE A 17 -12.03 -14.95 -13.86
C ILE A 17 -12.50 -15.09 -12.42
N PRO A 18 -12.52 -16.31 -11.87
CA PRO A 18 -12.78 -16.50 -10.44
C PRO A 18 -11.59 -15.99 -9.62
N GLY A 19 -11.88 -15.38 -8.48
CA GLY A 19 -10.88 -14.86 -7.55
C GLY A 19 -11.32 -13.58 -6.86
N GLN A 20 -10.41 -12.99 -6.12
CA GLN A 20 -10.63 -11.74 -5.40
C GLN A 20 -10.83 -10.58 -6.38
N LEU A 21 -11.79 -9.72 -6.08
CA LEU A 21 -12.05 -8.49 -6.81
C LEU A 21 -11.83 -7.33 -5.82
N GLU A 22 -10.61 -6.85 -5.76
CA GLU A 22 -10.18 -5.79 -4.82
C GLU A 22 -9.96 -4.43 -5.52
N ALA A 23 -10.23 -4.38 -6.82
CA ALA A 23 -9.97 -3.20 -7.61
C ALA A 23 -11.03 -2.11 -7.40
N SER A 24 -10.56 -0.88 -7.25
CA SER A 24 -11.40 0.30 -7.40
C SER A 24 -11.52 0.65 -8.88
N PRO A 25 -12.73 0.65 -9.47
CA PRO A 25 -12.92 1.00 -10.86
C PRO A 25 -12.62 2.49 -11.09
N VAL A 26 -11.96 2.81 -12.20
CA VAL A 26 -11.66 4.18 -12.60
C VAL A 26 -12.50 4.53 -13.83
N VAL A 27 -13.22 5.64 -13.77
CA VAL A 27 -13.99 6.15 -14.94
C VAL A 27 -13.31 7.41 -15.47
N TYR A 28 -12.94 7.36 -16.75
CA TYR A 28 -12.33 8.48 -17.45
C TYR A 28 -12.82 8.55 -18.90
N ASP A 29 -13.27 9.72 -19.31
CA ASP A 29 -13.78 9.99 -20.68
C ASP A 29 -14.88 8.99 -21.13
N GLY A 30 -15.78 8.62 -20.21
CA GLY A 30 -16.88 7.69 -20.45
C GLY A 30 -16.50 6.21 -20.50
N ILE A 31 -15.24 5.88 -20.27
CA ILE A 31 -14.73 4.51 -20.21
C ILE A 31 -14.47 4.14 -18.74
N LEU A 32 -14.98 2.99 -18.33
CA LEU A 32 -14.71 2.39 -17.04
C LEU A 32 -13.58 1.36 -17.19
N TYR A 33 -12.51 1.54 -16.44
CA TYR A 33 -11.37 0.62 -16.37
C TYR A 33 -11.45 -0.16 -15.07
N LEU A 34 -11.39 -1.48 -15.17
CA LEU A 34 -11.46 -2.40 -14.04
C LEU A 34 -10.45 -3.52 -14.20
N THR A 35 -9.62 -3.69 -13.19
CA THR A 35 -8.79 -4.90 -13.07
C THR A 35 -9.52 -5.99 -12.29
N SER A 36 -9.11 -7.22 -12.50
CA SER A 36 -9.56 -8.38 -11.72
C SER A 36 -8.39 -9.32 -11.44
N ALA A 37 -8.66 -10.41 -10.73
CA ALA A 37 -7.67 -11.42 -10.42
C ALA A 37 -6.82 -11.80 -11.64
N ARG A 38 -5.55 -12.16 -11.38
CA ARG A 38 -4.59 -12.61 -12.41
C ARG A 38 -4.28 -11.57 -13.48
N ASN A 39 -4.28 -10.27 -13.11
CA ASN A 39 -3.89 -9.16 -14.00
C ASN A 39 -4.75 -9.04 -15.27
N ARG A 40 -6.06 -9.32 -15.19
CA ARG A 40 -6.99 -8.95 -16.26
C ARG A 40 -7.39 -7.50 -16.10
N LEU A 41 -7.30 -6.73 -17.19
CA LEU A 41 -7.82 -5.37 -17.30
C LEU A 41 -8.92 -5.31 -18.35
N MET A 42 -10.03 -4.70 -18.02
CA MET A 42 -11.17 -4.48 -18.92
C MET A 42 -11.47 -2.99 -19.04
N ALA A 43 -11.76 -2.54 -20.27
CA ALA A 43 -12.31 -1.23 -20.54
C ALA A 43 -13.74 -1.38 -21.03
N LEU A 44 -14.67 -0.77 -20.32
CA LEU A 44 -16.10 -0.89 -20.55
C LEU A 44 -16.71 0.49 -20.82
N ASP A 45 -17.77 0.55 -21.63
CA ASP A 45 -18.61 1.73 -21.65
C ASP A 45 -19.23 1.97 -20.27
N ALA A 46 -18.98 3.13 -19.69
CA ALA A 46 -19.41 3.42 -18.33
C ALA A 46 -20.95 3.50 -18.17
N LYS A 47 -21.71 3.71 -19.27
CA LYS A 47 -23.17 3.82 -19.26
C LYS A 47 -23.86 2.50 -19.52
N THR A 48 -23.29 1.65 -20.40
CA THR A 48 -23.93 0.43 -20.90
C THR A 48 -23.28 -0.85 -20.37
N GLY A 49 -22.04 -0.79 -19.91
CA GLY A 49 -21.25 -1.96 -19.53
C GLY A 49 -20.72 -2.75 -20.72
N GLU A 50 -20.86 -2.24 -21.96
CA GLU A 50 -20.32 -2.87 -23.16
C GLU A 50 -18.80 -2.92 -23.12
N LEU A 51 -18.22 -4.08 -23.42
CA LEU A 51 -16.77 -4.27 -23.45
C LEU A 51 -16.18 -3.62 -24.72
N TYR A 52 -15.30 -2.65 -24.54
CA TYR A 52 -14.51 -2.08 -25.64
C TYR A 52 -13.29 -2.94 -25.95
N TRP A 53 -12.48 -3.25 -24.91
CA TRP A 53 -11.32 -4.12 -25.03
C TRP A 53 -10.98 -4.79 -23.69
N ARG A 54 -10.17 -5.84 -23.78
CA ARG A 54 -9.65 -6.58 -22.63
C ARG A 54 -8.19 -6.90 -22.87
N TYR A 55 -7.40 -6.75 -21.83
CA TYR A 55 -6.01 -7.20 -21.74
C TYR A 55 -5.88 -8.26 -20.66
N ASP A 56 -5.34 -9.42 -21.03
CA ASP A 56 -5.01 -10.51 -20.14
C ASP A 56 -3.47 -10.62 -20.09
N HIS A 57 -2.85 -10.19 -18.98
CA HIS A 57 -1.42 -10.28 -18.84
C HIS A 57 -0.98 -11.75 -18.71
N PRO A 58 0.05 -12.19 -19.47
CA PRO A 58 0.56 -13.54 -19.38
C PRO A 58 1.29 -13.75 -18.04
N ASN A 59 0.66 -14.47 -17.11
CA ASN A 59 1.27 -14.76 -15.82
C ASN A 59 2.17 -16.00 -15.94
N PRO A 60 3.43 -15.96 -15.41
CA PRO A 60 4.27 -17.13 -15.29
C PRO A 60 3.64 -18.22 -14.42
N ASP A 61 3.98 -19.49 -14.69
CA ASP A 61 3.47 -20.64 -13.93
C ASP A 61 4.12 -20.75 -12.52
N ASP A 62 5.29 -20.13 -12.33
CA ASP A 62 6.10 -20.16 -11.10
C ASP A 62 5.90 -18.93 -10.20
N LEU A 63 4.81 -18.18 -10.38
CA LEU A 63 4.49 -17.04 -9.52
C LEU A 63 4.46 -17.43 -8.04
N ARG A 64 5.20 -16.65 -7.25
CA ARG A 64 5.20 -16.71 -5.78
C ARG A 64 4.52 -15.46 -5.24
N ILE A 65 3.25 -15.61 -4.90
CA ILE A 65 2.42 -14.50 -4.39
C ILE A 65 1.78 -14.88 -3.06
N CYS A 66 1.80 -13.95 -2.12
CA CYS A 66 0.96 -14.04 -0.92
C CYS A 66 -0.49 -13.70 -1.25
N CYS A 67 -1.41 -14.21 -0.45
CA CYS A 67 -2.72 -13.64 -0.20
C CYS A 67 -3.67 -13.61 -1.41
N GLY A 68 -3.34 -14.35 -2.47
CA GLY A 68 -4.16 -14.50 -3.66
C GLY A 68 -3.75 -13.59 -4.83
N PRO A 69 -4.32 -13.85 -6.03
CA PRO A 69 -3.91 -13.18 -7.25
C PRO A 69 -4.62 -11.82 -7.43
N ALA A 70 -4.66 -11.00 -6.39
CA ALA A 70 -5.33 -9.70 -6.41
C ALA A 70 -4.62 -8.67 -7.29
N ASN A 71 -5.39 -7.80 -7.93
CA ASN A 71 -4.93 -6.58 -8.58
C ASN A 71 -5.87 -5.45 -8.19
N ARG A 72 -5.34 -4.36 -7.62
CA ARG A 72 -6.15 -3.31 -6.98
C ARG A 72 -6.51 -2.14 -7.88
N GLY A 73 -6.17 -2.21 -9.17
CA GLY A 73 -6.65 -1.21 -10.12
C GLY A 73 -5.57 -0.61 -11.01
N VAL A 74 -5.94 0.51 -11.62
CA VAL A 74 -5.14 1.21 -12.62
C VAL A 74 -5.02 2.69 -12.31
N ALA A 75 -4.05 3.36 -12.96
CA ALA A 75 -4.01 4.81 -13.07
C ALA A 75 -4.14 5.25 -14.53
N ILE A 76 -4.69 6.43 -14.75
CA ILE A 76 -4.79 7.05 -16.08
C ILE A 76 -3.78 8.20 -16.14
N ALA A 77 -3.01 8.23 -17.25
CA ALA A 77 -2.08 9.32 -17.54
C ALA A 77 -2.14 9.67 -19.02
N GLY A 78 -2.83 10.76 -19.36
CA GLY A 78 -3.03 11.15 -20.76
C GLY A 78 -3.72 10.06 -21.58
N ASP A 79 -3.03 9.52 -22.58
CA ASP A 79 -3.55 8.47 -23.47
C ASP A 79 -3.20 7.05 -23.02
N VAL A 80 -2.57 6.87 -21.86
CA VAL A 80 -2.24 5.55 -21.34
C VAL A 80 -3.00 5.22 -20.05
N VAL A 81 -3.25 3.94 -19.86
CA VAL A 81 -3.67 3.32 -18.62
C VAL A 81 -2.53 2.45 -18.11
N LEU A 82 -2.16 2.66 -16.84
CA LEU A 82 -1.05 1.99 -16.17
C LEU A 82 -1.59 0.89 -15.25
N MET A 83 -1.01 -0.30 -15.32
CA MET A 83 -1.34 -1.44 -14.47
C MET A 83 -0.05 -2.09 -13.97
N ALA A 84 0.03 -2.34 -12.68
CA ALA A 84 1.07 -3.20 -12.11
C ALA A 84 0.65 -4.67 -12.15
N THR A 85 1.60 -5.59 -12.16
CA THR A 85 1.32 -7.02 -12.37
C THR A 85 1.94 -7.90 -11.29
N LEU A 86 1.37 -9.10 -11.13
CA LEU A 86 1.79 -10.09 -10.13
C LEU A 86 3.21 -10.63 -10.36
N ASP A 87 3.72 -10.57 -11.58
CA ASP A 87 5.10 -10.90 -11.95
C ASP A 87 6.04 -9.69 -11.90
N ALA A 88 5.69 -8.71 -11.04
CA ALA A 88 6.47 -7.51 -10.76
C ALA A 88 6.85 -6.72 -12.02
N LYS A 89 5.85 -6.38 -12.84
CA LYS A 89 6.00 -5.47 -13.97
C LYS A 89 5.04 -4.29 -13.86
N LEU A 90 5.39 -3.19 -14.54
CA LEU A 90 4.52 -2.06 -14.79
C LEU A 90 4.25 -1.98 -16.29
N VAL A 91 2.97 -2.00 -16.67
CA VAL A 91 2.50 -2.04 -18.06
C VAL A 91 1.70 -0.79 -18.36
N ALA A 92 2.04 -0.09 -19.43
CA ALA A 92 1.25 1.00 -19.99
C ALA A 92 0.54 0.52 -21.26
N LEU A 93 -0.77 0.68 -21.27
CA LEU A 93 -1.62 0.33 -22.39
C LEU A 93 -2.26 1.59 -22.96
N HIS A 94 -2.42 1.67 -24.26
CA HIS A 94 -3.17 2.75 -24.88
C HIS A 94 -4.65 2.65 -24.43
N ARG A 95 -5.16 3.67 -23.77
CA ARG A 95 -6.44 3.63 -23.05
C ARG A 95 -7.66 3.32 -23.90
N LYS A 96 -7.63 3.61 -25.21
CA LYS A 96 -8.75 3.36 -26.13
C LYS A 96 -8.68 2.01 -26.86
N THR A 97 -7.48 1.45 -27.03
CA THR A 97 -7.29 0.22 -27.82
C THR A 97 -6.84 -0.98 -27.00
N GLY A 98 -6.24 -0.77 -25.81
CA GLY A 98 -5.66 -1.83 -25.00
C GLY A 98 -4.32 -2.36 -25.54
N GLU A 99 -3.73 -1.72 -26.54
CA GLU A 99 -2.41 -2.08 -27.07
C GLU A 99 -1.31 -1.64 -26.10
N ILE A 100 -0.28 -2.48 -25.91
CA ILE A 100 0.88 -2.16 -25.05
C ILE A 100 1.66 -1.01 -25.70
N VAL A 101 1.87 0.06 -24.93
CA VAL A 101 2.73 1.18 -25.29
C VAL A 101 4.15 0.91 -24.83
N TRP A 102 4.30 0.50 -23.56
CA TRP A 102 5.55 0.04 -22.98
C TRP A 102 5.30 -0.91 -21.82
N GLU A 103 6.31 -1.72 -21.48
CA GLU A 103 6.33 -2.60 -20.32
C GLU A 103 7.71 -2.53 -19.66
N THR A 104 7.76 -2.40 -18.35
CA THR A 104 9.00 -2.35 -17.56
C THR A 104 8.96 -3.39 -16.46
N THR A 105 10.01 -4.18 -16.34
CA THR A 105 10.21 -5.09 -15.19
C THR A 105 10.62 -4.26 -13.97
N ILE A 106 9.83 -4.37 -12.89
CA ILE A 106 10.10 -3.72 -11.59
C ILE A 106 11.19 -4.50 -10.86
N ASP A 107 11.00 -5.83 -10.74
CA ASP A 107 11.95 -6.74 -10.11
C ASP A 107 11.73 -8.20 -10.53
N ASP A 108 12.52 -9.13 -9.99
CA ASP A 108 12.47 -10.56 -10.29
C ASP A 108 11.41 -11.27 -9.44
N HIS A 109 10.30 -11.67 -10.07
CA HIS A 109 9.21 -12.39 -9.41
C HIS A 109 9.63 -13.74 -8.83
N THR A 110 10.68 -14.37 -9.36
CA THR A 110 11.18 -15.67 -8.84
C THR A 110 11.77 -15.55 -7.43
N LEU A 111 12.18 -14.33 -7.05
CA LEU A 111 12.62 -13.98 -5.70
C LEU A 111 11.46 -13.66 -4.74
N GLY A 112 10.23 -13.65 -5.23
CA GLY A 112 9.02 -13.35 -4.45
C GLY A 112 8.49 -11.93 -4.61
N PHE A 113 9.11 -11.09 -5.45
CA PHE A 113 8.56 -9.75 -5.74
C PHE A 113 7.26 -9.85 -6.56
N SER A 114 6.32 -9.00 -6.22
CA SER A 114 5.06 -8.83 -6.95
C SER A 114 4.60 -7.36 -6.87
N ALA A 115 3.64 -6.96 -7.69
CA ALA A 115 3.01 -5.67 -7.55
C ALA A 115 1.49 -5.82 -7.66
N THR A 116 0.78 -5.47 -6.59
CA THR A 116 -0.67 -5.64 -6.46
C THR A 116 -1.43 -4.32 -6.31
N SER A 117 -0.73 -3.23 -5.99
CA SER A 117 -1.34 -1.90 -5.84
C SER A 117 -1.70 -1.27 -7.19
N ALA A 118 -2.68 -0.38 -7.20
CA ALA A 118 -2.86 0.52 -8.33
C ALA A 118 -1.70 1.53 -8.37
N PRO A 119 -1.12 1.85 -9.54
CA PRO A 119 -0.18 2.94 -9.65
C PRO A 119 -0.80 4.28 -9.23
N LEU A 120 0.00 5.19 -8.67
CA LEU A 120 -0.39 6.58 -8.40
C LEU A 120 0.38 7.52 -9.32
N VAL A 121 -0.32 8.33 -10.10
CA VAL A 121 0.33 9.28 -11.02
C VAL A 121 0.40 10.67 -10.39
N VAL A 122 1.61 11.23 -10.32
CA VAL A 122 1.87 12.60 -9.87
C VAL A 122 2.70 13.31 -10.96
N GLY A 123 2.08 14.24 -11.68
CA GLY A 123 2.73 14.88 -12.82
C GLY A 123 3.06 13.87 -13.92
N ASP A 124 4.34 13.72 -14.22
CA ASP A 124 4.89 12.76 -15.20
C ASP A 124 5.49 11.49 -14.58
N ILE A 125 5.25 11.28 -13.29
CA ILE A 125 5.77 10.13 -12.54
C ILE A 125 4.62 9.21 -12.13
N ALA A 126 4.75 7.92 -12.47
CA ALA A 126 3.93 6.83 -11.96
C ALA A 126 4.65 6.17 -10.79
N VAL A 127 4.03 6.20 -9.63
CA VAL A 127 4.59 5.58 -8.41
C VAL A 127 3.92 4.24 -8.18
N ILE A 128 4.73 3.23 -7.85
CA ILE A 128 4.27 1.87 -7.58
C ILE A 128 5.04 1.26 -6.41
N GLY A 129 4.33 0.55 -5.56
CA GLY A 129 4.89 -0.26 -4.50
C GLY A 129 4.98 -1.74 -4.88
N ILE A 130 5.63 -2.52 -4.02
CA ILE A 130 5.83 -3.96 -4.21
C ILE A 130 5.25 -4.78 -3.06
N GLY A 131 4.86 -6.02 -3.38
CA GLY A 131 4.60 -7.11 -2.43
C GLY A 131 5.79 -8.03 -2.28
N GLY A 132 5.66 -9.04 -1.42
CA GLY A 132 6.65 -10.08 -1.22
C GLY A 132 7.38 -10.01 0.13
N GLY A 133 6.88 -9.22 1.09
CA GLY A 133 7.43 -9.15 2.45
C GLY A 133 7.60 -10.53 3.07
N GLU A 134 6.64 -11.42 2.91
CA GLU A 134 6.61 -12.79 3.41
C GLU A 134 7.73 -13.70 2.85
N TYR A 135 8.32 -13.29 1.73
CA TYR A 135 9.44 -14.00 1.11
C TYR A 135 10.80 -13.41 1.49
N GLY A 136 10.82 -12.44 2.42
CA GLY A 136 12.03 -11.80 2.90
C GLY A 136 12.67 -10.86 1.86
N VAL A 137 11.87 -10.22 1.02
CA VAL A 137 12.35 -9.17 0.13
C VAL A 137 12.65 -7.90 0.94
N ARG A 138 13.58 -7.09 0.50
CA ARG A 138 13.80 -5.76 1.03
C ARG A 138 12.78 -4.81 0.39
N GLY A 139 11.84 -4.28 1.16
CA GLY A 139 10.75 -3.43 0.68
C GLY A 139 11.24 -2.11 0.06
N TYR A 140 10.48 -1.62 -0.92
CA TYR A 140 10.68 -0.32 -1.57
C TYR A 140 9.42 0.11 -2.33
N PHE A 141 9.40 1.35 -2.80
CA PHE A 141 8.51 1.83 -3.84
C PHE A 141 9.29 2.70 -4.83
N ASP A 142 8.85 2.70 -6.08
CA ASP A 142 9.56 3.29 -7.20
C ASP A 142 8.72 4.35 -7.90
N GLY A 143 9.40 5.38 -8.45
CA GLY A 143 8.82 6.32 -9.40
C GLY A 143 9.34 6.06 -10.82
N TYR A 144 8.42 5.93 -11.77
CA TYR A 144 8.68 5.68 -13.18
C TYR A 144 8.20 6.84 -14.04
N ASP A 145 8.92 7.15 -15.09
CA ASP A 145 8.47 8.09 -16.12
C ASP A 145 7.25 7.52 -16.84
N VAL A 146 6.14 8.27 -16.86
CA VAL A 146 4.88 7.84 -17.48
C VAL A 146 5.02 7.62 -18.98
N GLY A 147 5.83 8.41 -19.66
CA GLY A 147 6.00 8.36 -21.12
C GLY A 147 6.88 7.21 -21.60
N THR A 148 7.89 6.84 -20.81
CA THR A 148 8.92 5.88 -21.23
C THR A 148 8.94 4.58 -20.43
N GLY A 149 8.40 4.57 -19.21
CA GLY A 149 8.51 3.47 -18.27
C GLY A 149 9.91 3.35 -17.62
N GLU A 150 10.79 4.33 -17.81
CA GLU A 150 12.11 4.34 -17.15
C GLU A 150 11.97 4.69 -15.67
N ARG A 151 12.67 3.94 -14.81
CA ARG A 151 12.70 4.24 -13.38
C ARG A 151 13.48 5.52 -13.12
N ARG A 152 12.81 6.52 -12.53
CA ARG A 152 13.41 7.80 -12.12
C ARG A 152 14.09 7.71 -10.77
N TRP A 153 13.48 7.02 -9.80
CA TRP A 153 13.99 6.85 -8.45
C TRP A 153 13.45 5.58 -7.78
N ARG A 154 14.14 5.11 -6.73
CA ARG A 154 13.71 4.06 -5.79
C ARG A 154 13.87 4.54 -4.36
N HIS A 155 12.86 4.34 -3.54
CA HIS A 155 12.91 4.57 -2.10
C HIS A 155 12.78 3.23 -1.37
N TYR A 156 13.86 2.81 -0.68
CA TYR A 156 13.83 1.62 0.14
C TYR A 156 13.14 1.89 1.48
N THR A 157 12.26 0.98 1.92
CA THR A 157 11.54 1.04 3.18
C THR A 157 12.28 0.35 4.32
N VAL A 158 13.30 -0.43 4.01
CA VAL A 158 14.25 -1.01 4.96
C VAL A 158 15.61 -0.41 4.70
N PRO A 159 16.28 0.20 5.71
CA PRO A 159 17.59 0.84 5.52
C PRO A 159 18.68 -0.17 5.18
N ALA A 160 19.72 0.27 4.47
CA ALA A 160 20.95 -0.48 4.28
C ALA A 160 21.96 -0.17 5.38
N ALA A 161 23.06 -0.94 5.40
CA ALA A 161 24.16 -0.69 6.31
C ALA A 161 24.66 0.76 6.20
N GLY A 162 24.72 1.46 7.33
CA GLY A 162 25.15 2.86 7.40
C GLY A 162 24.07 3.90 7.09
N GLU A 163 22.86 3.49 6.70
CA GLU A 163 21.73 4.40 6.53
C GLU A 163 21.00 4.63 7.86
N PRO A 164 20.39 5.80 8.10
CA PRO A 164 19.59 6.06 9.29
C PRO A 164 18.44 5.08 9.45
N GLY A 165 18.28 4.52 10.65
CA GLY A 165 17.27 3.52 10.97
C GLY A 165 17.81 2.08 10.98
N VAL A 166 18.98 1.80 10.41
CA VAL A 166 19.58 0.45 10.43
C VAL A 166 19.89 -0.03 11.86
N GLU A 167 20.16 0.89 12.78
CA GLU A 167 20.38 0.63 14.20
C GLU A 167 19.16 0.04 14.93
N THR A 168 18.00 0.10 14.30
CA THR A 168 16.74 -0.50 14.81
C THR A 168 16.53 -1.94 14.37
N TRP A 169 17.51 -2.53 13.69
CA TRP A 169 17.52 -3.92 13.21
C TRP A 169 18.69 -4.66 13.84
N ALA A 170 18.42 -5.81 14.45
CA ALA A 170 19.47 -6.64 15.02
C ALA A 170 20.32 -7.28 13.92
N ALA A 171 21.62 -7.28 14.10
CA ALA A 171 22.58 -7.87 13.17
C ALA A 171 22.34 -7.44 11.70
N GLU A 172 22.17 -8.39 10.80
CA GLU A 172 21.91 -8.17 9.36
C GLU A 172 20.47 -8.50 8.97
N SER A 173 19.52 -8.51 9.94
CA SER A 173 18.11 -8.82 9.66
C SER A 173 17.46 -7.86 8.66
N TYR A 174 17.98 -6.63 8.53
CA TYR A 174 17.54 -5.66 7.53
C TYR A 174 17.70 -6.14 6.07
N LEU A 175 18.58 -7.12 5.81
CA LEU A 175 18.78 -7.64 4.44
C LEU A 175 17.52 -8.32 3.87
N ASN A 176 16.70 -8.88 4.75
CA ASN A 176 15.45 -9.57 4.43
C ASN A 176 14.26 -8.94 5.19
N GLY A 177 14.31 -7.64 5.41
CA GLY A 177 13.50 -6.95 6.40
C GLY A 177 12.01 -6.79 6.08
N GLY A 178 11.52 -7.22 4.92
CA GLY A 178 10.10 -7.09 4.56
C GLY A 178 9.72 -5.62 4.30
N ALA A 179 8.78 -5.07 5.07
CA ALA A 179 8.26 -3.72 4.95
C ALA A 179 7.76 -3.39 3.52
N ALA A 180 7.03 -4.33 2.93
CA ALA A 180 6.50 -4.24 1.58
C ALA A 180 5.47 -3.10 1.46
N THR A 181 5.24 -2.62 0.24
CA THR A 181 4.48 -1.39 -0.05
C THR A 181 3.28 -1.67 -0.95
N TRP A 182 2.54 -2.73 -0.62
CA TRP A 182 1.53 -3.37 -1.46
C TRP A 182 0.21 -2.58 -1.61
N SER A 183 0.03 -1.47 -0.87
CA SER A 183 -1.11 -0.55 -1.02
C SER A 183 -0.73 0.72 -1.78
N THR A 184 -1.70 1.35 -2.44
CA THR A 184 -1.52 2.62 -3.13
C THR A 184 -1.40 3.76 -2.12
N GLY A 185 -0.47 4.66 -2.33
CA GLY A 185 -0.28 5.85 -1.52
C GLY A 185 -1.26 7.00 -1.79
N SER A 186 -0.99 8.15 -1.21
CA SER A 186 -1.76 9.39 -1.42
C SER A 186 -0.83 10.56 -1.71
N TYR A 187 -1.29 11.51 -2.53
CA TYR A 187 -0.54 12.72 -2.86
C TYR A 187 -1.26 13.97 -2.37
N ASP A 188 -0.52 14.85 -1.71
CA ASP A 188 -0.99 16.18 -1.28
C ASP A 188 -0.40 17.26 -2.19
N PRO A 189 -1.21 17.89 -3.05
CA PRO A 189 -0.73 18.96 -3.93
C PRO A 189 -0.40 20.25 -3.16
N ASP A 190 -0.97 20.48 -1.97
CA ASP A 190 -0.73 21.67 -1.18
C ASP A 190 0.70 21.71 -0.60
N THR A 191 1.25 20.55 -0.26
CA THR A 191 2.60 20.41 0.30
C THR A 191 3.59 19.76 -0.67
N ASP A 192 3.14 19.41 -1.88
CA ASP A 192 3.88 18.64 -2.87
C ASP A 192 4.52 17.39 -2.24
N THR A 193 3.70 16.61 -1.54
CA THR A 193 4.17 15.46 -0.76
C THR A 193 3.42 14.20 -1.12
N LEU A 194 4.17 13.16 -1.43
CA LEU A 194 3.69 11.81 -1.62
C LEU A 194 3.80 11.05 -0.29
N PHE A 195 2.71 10.45 0.14
CA PHE A 195 2.64 9.56 1.30
C PHE A 195 2.51 8.12 0.84
N TRP A 196 3.40 7.26 1.32
CA TRP A 196 3.33 5.84 1.05
C TRP A 196 3.40 5.04 2.33
N THR A 197 2.65 3.94 2.42
CA THR A 197 2.63 3.10 3.62
C THR A 197 3.43 1.83 3.42
N THR A 198 3.92 1.28 4.52
CA THR A 198 4.78 0.09 4.55
C THR A 198 4.17 -1.00 5.39
N GLY A 199 4.32 -2.23 4.95
CA GLY A 199 3.87 -3.41 5.66
C GLY A 199 4.75 -3.80 6.84
N ASN A 200 4.43 -4.95 7.40
CA ASN A 200 5.10 -5.57 8.52
C ASN A 200 6.57 -5.93 8.21
N PRO A 201 7.43 -6.06 9.23
CA PRO A 201 8.79 -6.56 9.04
C PRO A 201 8.79 -8.08 8.86
N SER A 202 9.80 -8.62 8.17
CA SER A 202 10.00 -10.05 7.96
C SER A 202 11.07 -10.62 8.91
N PRO A 203 10.87 -11.84 9.44
CA PRO A 203 9.70 -12.73 9.36
C PRO A 203 8.50 -12.18 10.15
N ASP A 204 7.29 -12.44 9.67
CA ASP A 204 6.06 -11.79 10.16
C ASP A 204 5.78 -12.03 11.66
N TRP A 205 5.82 -13.30 12.09
CA TRP A 205 5.42 -13.75 13.44
C TRP A 205 6.58 -13.97 14.40
N ASN A 206 7.79 -14.04 13.89
CA ASN A 206 9.00 -14.24 14.69
C ASN A 206 9.86 -12.98 14.67
N GLY A 207 9.88 -12.27 15.80
CA GLY A 207 10.70 -11.07 15.99
C GLY A 207 12.06 -11.32 16.61
N ASP A 208 12.40 -12.56 17.01
CA ASP A 208 13.59 -12.87 17.82
C ASP A 208 14.90 -12.52 17.09
N ASP A 209 14.93 -12.73 15.77
CA ASP A 209 16.10 -12.46 14.94
C ASP A 209 16.20 -11.01 14.45
N ARG A 210 15.14 -10.20 14.67
CA ARG A 210 15.03 -8.81 14.22
C ARG A 210 14.74 -7.84 15.36
N LEU A 211 15.37 -8.01 16.52
CA LEU A 211 15.15 -7.15 17.68
C LEU A 211 15.34 -5.68 17.33
N GLY A 212 14.57 -4.83 17.99
CA GLY A 212 14.51 -3.38 17.76
C GLY A 212 13.20 -2.96 17.08
N ASP A 213 13.06 -1.69 16.75
CA ASP A 213 11.82 -1.10 16.22
C ASP A 213 11.54 -1.50 14.78
N ASN A 214 12.53 -1.97 14.04
CA ASN A 214 12.46 -2.37 12.62
C ASN A 214 12.00 -1.24 11.67
N LEU A 215 12.64 -0.07 11.76
CA LEU A 215 12.33 1.04 10.87
C LEU A 215 12.67 0.69 9.41
N TYR A 216 11.83 0.97 8.44
CA TYR A 216 10.58 1.76 8.48
C TYR A 216 9.37 0.86 8.16
N SER A 217 9.29 -0.34 8.75
CA SER A 217 8.08 -1.16 8.69
C SER A 217 6.91 -0.48 9.42
N ASP A 218 5.68 -0.90 9.15
CA ASP A 218 4.46 -0.42 9.81
C ASP A 218 4.35 1.10 9.87
N SER A 219 4.75 1.76 8.80
CA SER A 219 4.93 3.21 8.78
C SER A 219 4.16 3.88 7.66
N VAL A 220 3.98 5.18 7.82
CA VAL A 220 3.79 6.09 6.69
C VAL A 220 5.08 6.85 6.44
N ILE A 221 5.51 6.91 5.19
CA ILE A 221 6.69 7.63 4.72
C ILE A 221 6.24 8.76 3.80
N ALA A 222 6.63 9.98 4.12
CA ALA A 222 6.42 11.14 3.27
C ALA A 222 7.67 11.41 2.44
N VAL A 223 7.51 11.51 1.13
CA VAL A 223 8.62 11.76 0.20
C VAL A 223 8.31 12.90 -0.76
N ASP A 224 9.36 13.47 -1.31
CA ASP A 224 9.28 14.31 -2.49
C ASP A 224 8.93 13.45 -3.71
N PRO A 225 7.84 13.74 -4.45
CA PRO A 225 7.38 12.88 -5.54
C PRO A 225 8.34 12.84 -6.73
N SER A 226 9.15 13.88 -6.92
CA SER A 226 10.08 14.00 -8.05
C SER A 226 11.38 13.21 -7.86
N THR A 227 11.79 13.00 -6.60
CA THR A 227 13.10 12.42 -6.26
C THR A 227 13.02 11.16 -5.41
N GLY A 228 11.86 10.88 -4.78
CA GLY A 228 11.72 9.83 -3.77
C GLY A 228 12.43 10.13 -2.45
N ALA A 229 12.98 11.34 -2.27
CA ALA A 229 13.68 11.71 -1.04
C ALA A 229 12.71 11.85 0.13
N ARG A 230 13.03 11.15 1.24
CA ARG A 230 12.18 11.17 2.44
C ARG A 230 12.21 12.55 3.10
N LYS A 231 10.99 13.09 3.34
CA LYS A 231 10.75 14.31 4.12
C LYS A 231 10.61 13.99 5.60
N TRP A 232 9.77 12.99 5.93
CA TRP A 232 9.52 12.49 7.28
C TRP A 232 8.92 11.08 7.24
N HIS A 233 8.78 10.45 8.40
CA HIS A 233 8.06 9.20 8.59
C HIS A 233 7.37 9.18 9.95
N PHE A 234 6.40 8.27 10.10
CA PHE A 234 5.80 7.91 11.37
C PHE A 234 5.53 6.40 11.40
N GLN A 235 5.98 5.71 12.44
CA GLN A 235 5.77 4.28 12.62
C GLN A 235 4.58 4.04 13.55
N PHE A 236 3.59 3.27 13.09
CA PHE A 236 2.35 2.97 13.82
C PHE A 236 2.54 1.87 14.87
N THR A 237 3.30 0.82 14.53
CA THR A 237 3.58 -0.31 15.39
C THR A 237 5.07 -0.61 15.35
N GLN A 238 5.76 -0.49 16.49
CA GLN A 238 7.16 -0.85 16.63
C GLN A 238 7.27 -2.36 16.84
N HIS A 239 8.27 -3.00 16.20
CA HIS A 239 8.55 -4.44 16.37
C HIS A 239 7.30 -5.30 16.17
N ASP A 240 6.57 -5.07 15.10
CA ASP A 240 5.33 -5.80 14.81
C ASP A 240 5.61 -7.31 14.66
N VAL A 241 4.88 -8.13 15.41
CA VAL A 241 4.87 -9.60 15.36
C VAL A 241 3.46 -10.17 15.22
N TRP A 242 2.52 -9.33 14.78
CA TRP A 242 1.10 -9.65 14.62
C TRP A 242 0.59 -9.45 13.20
N ASP A 243 1.45 -8.96 12.31
CA ASP A 243 1.11 -8.61 10.93
C ASP A 243 0.04 -7.49 10.86
N TYR A 244 0.25 -6.43 11.64
CA TYR A 244 -0.67 -5.28 11.64
C TYR A 244 -0.51 -4.38 10.43
N ASP A 245 0.65 -4.39 9.79
CA ASP A 245 0.94 -3.52 8.66
C ASP A 245 0.72 -2.01 8.93
N GLY A 246 1.42 -1.18 8.21
CA GLY A 246 1.06 0.23 8.02
C GLY A 246 0.17 0.43 6.79
N ASN A 247 -0.03 -0.60 5.99
CA ASN A 247 -0.72 -0.56 4.70
C ASN A 247 -2.24 -0.47 4.85
N SER A 248 -2.73 0.75 5.06
CA SER A 248 -4.14 1.11 5.03
C SER A 248 -4.30 2.44 4.31
N GLU A 249 -5.53 2.75 3.88
CA GLU A 249 -5.81 4.00 3.17
C GLU A 249 -5.44 5.20 4.03
N ILE A 250 -4.91 6.21 3.35
CA ILE A 250 -4.58 7.50 3.94
C ILE A 250 -5.63 8.52 3.49
N TRP A 251 -6.24 9.19 4.47
CA TRP A 251 -7.14 10.31 4.22
C TRP A 251 -6.46 11.64 4.54
N LEU A 252 -6.39 12.52 3.55
CA LEU A 252 -5.91 13.88 3.72
C LEU A 252 -7.10 14.77 4.12
N VAL A 253 -7.10 15.22 5.37
CA VAL A 253 -8.21 15.96 5.98
C VAL A 253 -7.73 17.24 6.66
N ASN A 254 -8.62 18.16 6.90
CA ASN A 254 -8.36 19.27 7.81
C ASN A 254 -9.19 19.05 9.07
N VAL A 255 -8.52 19.08 10.21
CA VAL A 255 -9.15 18.87 11.53
C VAL A 255 -8.98 20.10 12.42
N GLU A 256 -9.95 20.33 13.28
CA GLU A 256 -9.82 21.37 14.31
C GLU A 256 -9.21 20.75 15.58
N ILE A 257 -8.08 21.29 16.01
CA ILE A 257 -7.41 20.93 17.26
C ILE A 257 -7.14 22.22 18.04
N ASP A 258 -7.66 22.30 19.26
CA ASP A 258 -7.51 23.45 20.15
C ASP A 258 -7.89 24.79 19.47
N GLY A 259 -8.97 24.78 18.67
CA GLY A 259 -9.48 25.93 17.93
C GLY A 259 -8.67 26.33 16.69
N GLN A 260 -7.69 25.53 16.28
CA GLN A 260 -6.89 25.74 15.07
C GLN A 260 -7.17 24.68 14.03
N GLN A 261 -7.28 25.10 12.76
CA GLN A 261 -7.34 24.17 11.62
C GLN A 261 -5.95 23.61 11.34
N VAL A 262 -5.81 22.29 11.43
CA VAL A 262 -4.55 21.57 11.17
C VAL A 262 -4.76 20.69 9.96
N PRO A 263 -3.92 20.81 8.91
CA PRO A 263 -3.91 19.87 7.81
C PRO A 263 -3.36 18.53 8.31
N ALA A 264 -4.21 17.51 8.33
CA ALA A 264 -3.89 16.23 8.92
C ALA A 264 -3.91 15.09 7.89
N LEU A 265 -3.11 14.08 8.18
CA LEU A 265 -3.20 12.74 7.63
C LEU A 265 -3.93 11.89 8.66
N ALA A 266 -5.00 11.22 8.24
CA ALA A 266 -5.74 10.28 9.05
C ALA A 266 -5.58 8.87 8.51
N GLN A 267 -5.38 7.87 9.40
CA GLN A 267 -5.34 6.47 9.03
C GLN A 267 -5.97 5.60 10.14
N ALA A 268 -6.92 4.75 9.76
CA ALA A 268 -7.38 3.66 10.61
C ALA A 268 -6.46 2.46 10.41
N ASN A 269 -5.57 2.21 11.37
CA ASN A 269 -4.57 1.16 11.26
C ASN A 269 -5.11 -0.18 11.77
N ARG A 270 -4.61 -1.30 11.21
CA ARG A 270 -4.98 -2.66 11.64
C ARG A 270 -4.81 -2.90 13.13
N ASN A 271 -3.87 -2.21 13.77
CA ASN A 271 -3.61 -2.30 15.21
C ASN A 271 -4.78 -1.78 16.10
N GLY A 272 -5.85 -1.28 15.49
CA GLY A 272 -7.09 -0.87 16.18
C GLY A 272 -7.17 0.59 16.57
N TYR A 273 -6.21 1.41 16.14
CA TYR A 273 -6.18 2.85 16.37
C TYR A 273 -6.38 3.65 15.10
N LEU A 274 -7.18 4.73 15.20
CA LEU A 274 -7.22 5.80 14.23
C LEU A 274 -6.17 6.84 14.60
N TYR A 275 -5.19 7.02 13.74
CA TYR A 275 -4.12 8.00 13.90
C TYR A 275 -4.43 9.30 13.17
N LEU A 276 -4.05 10.41 13.80
CA LEU A 276 -4.00 11.73 13.17
C LEU A 276 -2.57 12.26 13.30
N LEU A 277 -1.99 12.63 12.16
CA LEU A 277 -0.65 13.23 12.05
C LEU A 277 -0.77 14.57 11.34
N ASP A 278 0.04 15.56 11.72
CA ASP A 278 0.20 16.77 10.92
C ASP A 278 0.90 16.37 9.60
N ARG A 279 0.21 16.52 8.45
CA ARG A 279 0.74 16.02 7.18
C ARG A 279 1.92 16.82 6.63
N ARG A 280 2.24 17.98 7.25
CA ARG A 280 3.38 18.82 6.86
C ARG A 280 4.73 18.29 7.34
N ASP A 281 4.74 17.69 8.54
CA ASP A 281 5.98 17.30 9.24
C ASP A 281 5.93 15.93 9.93
N GLY A 282 4.78 15.23 9.86
CA GLY A 282 4.59 13.92 10.48
C GLY A 282 4.37 13.97 11.99
N ARG A 283 4.21 15.16 12.58
CA ARG A 283 4.01 15.31 14.01
C ARG A 283 2.73 14.58 14.46
N PHE A 284 2.86 13.73 15.47
CA PHE A 284 1.74 13.04 16.08
C PHE A 284 0.75 14.03 16.71
N LEU A 285 -0.52 13.90 16.37
CA LEU A 285 -1.59 14.74 16.90
C LEU A 285 -2.46 13.95 17.87
N ARG A 286 -2.87 12.74 17.48
CA ARG A 286 -3.75 11.89 18.28
C ARG A 286 -3.77 10.46 17.77
N ALA A 287 -3.98 9.50 18.67
CA ALA A 287 -4.48 8.16 18.34
C ALA A 287 -5.74 7.87 19.17
N THR A 288 -6.75 7.29 18.53
CA THR A 288 -8.02 6.95 19.19
C THR A 288 -8.37 5.50 18.86
N LYS A 289 -8.66 4.70 19.87
CA LYS A 289 -9.15 3.34 19.65
C LYS A 289 -10.47 3.40 18.88
N TYR A 290 -10.57 2.68 17.76
CA TYR A 290 -11.81 2.50 17.03
C TYR A 290 -12.28 1.03 17.06
N ALA A 291 -11.38 0.09 17.32
CA ALA A 291 -11.74 -1.30 17.56
C ALA A 291 -12.23 -1.48 19.00
N ASP A 292 -13.28 -2.28 19.19
CA ASP A 292 -13.88 -2.53 20.51
C ASP A 292 -12.88 -3.17 21.49
N GLN A 293 -12.03 -4.05 20.98
CA GLN A 293 -11.00 -4.74 21.75
C GLN A 293 -9.62 -4.48 21.17
N VAL A 294 -8.73 -3.95 22.00
CA VAL A 294 -7.31 -3.77 21.69
C VAL A 294 -6.54 -4.19 22.95
N ASN A 295 -5.80 -5.30 22.86
CA ASN A 295 -5.05 -5.86 23.99
C ASN A 295 -3.56 -6.08 23.73
N TRP A 296 -3.09 -5.93 22.48
CA TRP A 296 -1.67 -6.10 22.13
C TRP A 296 -0.76 -5.06 22.81
N GLY A 297 -1.32 -3.89 23.15
CA GLY A 297 -0.58 -2.79 23.73
C GLY A 297 -1.38 -1.50 23.78
N THR A 298 -0.66 -0.39 23.93
CA THR A 298 -1.23 0.96 23.98
C THR A 298 -0.38 1.93 23.17
N VAL A 299 -0.99 3.05 22.72
CA VAL A 299 -0.28 4.16 22.09
C VAL A 299 -0.13 5.30 23.09
N GLY A 300 1.12 5.73 23.30
CA GLY A 300 1.47 6.82 24.22
C GLY A 300 1.10 8.20 23.68
N ALA A 301 1.28 9.22 24.53
CA ALA A 301 1.02 10.61 24.18
C ALA A 301 1.97 11.16 23.10
N ASP A 302 3.09 10.51 22.87
CA ASP A 302 4.07 10.78 21.81
C ASP A 302 3.81 10.01 20.52
N GLY A 303 2.76 9.17 20.49
CA GLY A 303 2.41 8.31 19.37
C GLY A 303 3.16 6.98 19.31
N ARG A 304 4.11 6.75 20.24
CA ARG A 304 4.85 5.49 20.31
C ARG A 304 4.00 4.40 20.95
N SER A 305 4.07 3.19 20.42
CA SER A 305 3.38 2.05 21.02
C SER A 305 4.17 1.47 22.21
N THR A 306 3.43 0.94 23.18
CA THR A 306 3.96 0.12 24.27
C THR A 306 3.26 -1.21 24.23
N VAL A 307 4.02 -2.26 23.97
CA VAL A 307 3.53 -3.64 23.82
C VAL A 307 3.26 -4.25 25.17
N ASP A 308 2.20 -5.04 25.29
CA ASP A 308 1.99 -5.95 26.44
C ASP A 308 2.83 -7.22 26.21
N PRO A 309 3.84 -7.51 27.04
CA PRO A 309 4.67 -8.71 26.89
C PRO A 309 3.88 -10.02 26.90
N ALA A 310 2.74 -10.07 27.58
CA ALA A 310 1.87 -11.24 27.60
C ALA A 310 1.17 -11.52 26.24
N MET A 311 1.23 -10.55 25.32
CA MET A 311 0.66 -10.64 23.96
C MET A 311 1.72 -10.93 22.90
N MET A 312 2.98 -11.14 23.29
CA MET A 312 4.06 -11.50 22.37
C MET A 312 4.00 -12.99 22.02
N PRO A 313 3.92 -13.37 20.72
CA PRO A 313 3.76 -14.77 20.31
C PRO A 313 4.91 -15.68 20.76
N ALA A 314 6.14 -15.16 20.86
CA ALA A 314 7.31 -15.92 21.31
C ALA A 314 7.28 -16.30 22.79
N GLU A 315 6.60 -15.50 23.63
CA GLU A 315 6.56 -15.67 25.08
C GLU A 315 5.43 -16.61 25.54
N VAL A 316 4.39 -16.80 24.73
CA VAL A 316 3.19 -17.55 25.13
C VAL A 316 2.77 -18.51 24.00
N PRO A 317 2.62 -19.83 24.25
CA PRO A 317 2.30 -20.83 23.23
C PRO A 317 0.96 -20.60 22.50
N GLU A 318 -0.01 -19.98 23.18
CA GLU A 318 -1.32 -19.62 22.63
C GLU A 318 -1.73 -18.25 23.15
N VAL A 319 -1.65 -17.25 22.30
CA VAL A 319 -2.04 -15.87 22.61
C VAL A 319 -3.27 -15.48 21.78
N ARG A 320 -4.30 -14.96 22.46
CA ARG A 320 -5.43 -14.34 21.77
C ARG A 320 -5.25 -12.83 21.72
N VAL A 321 -4.78 -12.35 20.58
CA VAL A 321 -4.56 -10.93 20.32
C VAL A 321 -5.80 -10.31 19.66
N CYS A 322 -6.14 -9.10 20.05
CA CYS A 322 -7.18 -8.27 19.49
C CYS A 322 -6.61 -6.85 19.19
N PRO A 323 -6.81 -6.31 17.99
CA PRO A 323 -7.33 -7.01 16.82
C PRO A 323 -6.50 -8.23 16.44
N GLY A 324 -7.08 -9.19 15.71
CA GLY A 324 -6.33 -10.30 15.14
C GLY A 324 -5.62 -9.89 13.85
N LEU A 325 -5.09 -10.88 13.10
CA LEU A 325 -4.37 -10.72 11.84
C LEU A 325 -5.09 -9.82 10.81
N ALA A 326 -6.40 -9.98 10.65
CA ALA A 326 -7.18 -9.12 9.75
C ALA A 326 -7.32 -7.68 10.25
N GLY A 327 -6.87 -7.42 11.48
CA GLY A 327 -6.89 -6.09 12.09
C GLY A 327 -8.28 -5.58 12.43
N GLY A 328 -8.33 -4.34 12.86
CA GLY A 328 -9.57 -3.57 13.02
C GLY A 328 -10.06 -3.00 11.69
N ASN A 329 -9.18 -2.83 10.74
CA ASN A 329 -9.43 -2.42 9.36
C ASN A 329 -8.47 -3.17 8.45
N ASN A 330 -8.96 -3.80 7.42
CA ASN A 330 -8.14 -4.44 6.41
C ASN A 330 -8.45 -3.80 5.06
N ALA A 331 -7.43 -3.23 4.44
CA ALA A 331 -7.50 -2.74 3.07
C ALA A 331 -7.54 -3.95 2.11
N ALA A 332 -8.72 -4.48 1.88
CA ALA A 332 -8.95 -5.57 0.94
C ALA A 332 -9.24 -5.03 -0.46
#